data_685559f8d847b077446b04d52c57a3c0
#
_entry.id   685559f8d847b077446b04d52c57a3c0
#
_cell.length_a   1.000
_cell.length_b   1.000
_cell.length_c   1.000
_cell.angle_alpha   90.00
_cell.angle_beta   90.00
_cell.angle_gamma   90.00
#
_symmetry.space_group_name_H-M   'P 1'
#
loop_
_entity.id
_entity.type
_entity.pdbx_description
1 polymer ?
#
loop_
_entity_poly.entity_id
_entity_poly.type
_entity_poly.pdbx_seq_one_letter_code
_entity_poly.pdbx_strand_id
1 'polypeptide(L)'
;MNISMTKTMHPGKLPPANQLGFGSIFTDHMFLMDYTEQKGWHNARIVPFGPISISPAASVLHYGTEVFEGLKAYRRPDGAVQLFRPWENVARLNRSCDRLGLPRIDESDGLQAIRELVRTDAAWVPSAPGTSLYIRPFLYSTDPTLALHGVHEATFAIILSPSGSYFSDGLKPVPIMVETEDVRAVRGGTGEAKCGGNYAAANRAGDKAMEKGYSQVLWLDGVQRRYVEEGGGMNVMFKIAGTVVTPMLTGSILPGITRKSCIELLRSWGIPVEERLLSVDELFEAAKNGTLEEAWCVGTAAVVSPIGELAWNDEKYAVNQNRIGALSQKLYDALTGIQWGTRPDPFGWTCVV
;
A
#
# COMPACT_ATOMS: atom_id res chain seq x y z
N MET A 1 21.45 10.40 10.21
CA MET A 1 21.00 11.50 11.10
C MET A 1 21.13 11.15 12.57
N ASN A 2 21.09 12.14 13.49
CA ASN A 2 21.04 11.91 14.94
C ASN A 2 19.57 11.90 15.40
N ILE A 3 19.12 10.82 16.06
CA ILE A 3 17.75 10.64 16.53
C ILE A 3 17.74 10.70 18.05
N SER A 4 17.08 11.69 18.64
CA SER A 4 16.86 11.73 20.08
C SER A 4 15.75 10.74 20.47
N MET A 5 15.77 10.22 21.71
CA MET A 5 14.80 9.24 22.16
C MET A 5 14.24 9.57 23.54
N THR A 6 12.94 9.60 23.63
CA THR A 6 12.17 9.67 24.89
C THR A 6 11.28 8.42 24.97
N LYS A 7 11.56 7.55 25.94
CA LYS A 7 10.76 6.32 26.10
C LYS A 7 9.47 6.62 26.87
N THR A 8 8.42 5.85 26.55
CA THR A 8 7.18 5.89 27.34
C THR A 8 7.43 5.41 28.77
N MET A 9 6.72 6.03 29.71
CA MET A 9 6.71 5.60 31.13
C MET A 9 5.71 4.47 31.38
N HIS A 10 4.81 4.22 30.41
CA HIS A 10 3.72 3.22 30.51
C HIS A 10 3.71 2.33 29.27
N PRO A 11 4.68 1.38 29.14
CA PRO A 11 4.73 0.50 27.99
C PRO A 11 3.49 -0.39 27.93
N GLY A 12 2.90 -0.47 26.75
CA GLY A 12 1.78 -1.35 26.45
C GLY A 12 2.22 -2.80 26.25
N LYS A 13 1.26 -3.63 25.91
CA LYS A 13 1.50 -5.05 25.60
C LYS A 13 0.84 -5.41 24.28
N LEU A 14 1.54 -6.19 23.48
CA LEU A 14 0.99 -6.76 22.25
C LEU A 14 -0.23 -7.65 22.59
N PRO A 15 -1.43 -7.34 22.04
CA PRO A 15 -2.61 -8.17 22.23
C PRO A 15 -2.46 -9.55 21.55
N PRO A 16 -3.30 -10.54 21.90
CA PRO A 16 -3.39 -11.80 21.18
C PRO A 16 -3.66 -11.59 19.68
N ALA A 17 -3.15 -12.48 18.83
CA ALA A 17 -3.19 -12.34 17.37
C ALA A 17 -4.62 -12.16 16.80
N ASN A 18 -5.61 -12.83 17.41
CA ASN A 18 -7.03 -12.74 17.01
C ASN A 18 -7.71 -11.42 17.42
N GLN A 19 -7.04 -10.54 18.15
CA GLN A 19 -7.56 -9.22 18.57
C GLN A 19 -6.86 -8.06 17.88
N LEU A 20 -5.88 -8.32 17.00
CA LEU A 20 -5.07 -7.25 16.41
C LEU A 20 -5.84 -6.36 15.41
N GLY A 21 -6.72 -6.92 14.60
CA GLY A 21 -7.39 -6.16 13.54
C GLY A 21 -6.40 -5.54 12.55
N PHE A 22 -6.77 -4.39 11.99
CA PHE A 22 -5.88 -3.61 11.13
C PHE A 22 -6.00 -2.10 11.45
N GLY A 23 -4.89 -1.46 11.84
CA GLY A 23 -4.78 -0.01 11.98
C GLY A 23 -5.52 0.61 13.18
N SER A 24 -6.00 -0.17 14.13
CA SER A 24 -6.75 0.29 15.32
C SER A 24 -5.95 0.26 16.62
N ILE A 25 -4.83 -0.47 16.63
CA ILE A 25 -3.92 -0.58 17.77
C ILE A 25 -2.58 0.00 17.36
N PHE A 26 -1.98 0.82 18.20
CA PHE A 26 -0.69 1.44 17.94
C PHE A 26 0.34 1.03 18.96
N THR A 27 1.63 1.09 18.59
CA THR A 27 2.74 0.76 19.46
C THR A 27 3.04 1.89 20.44
N ASP A 28 4.03 1.71 21.28
CA ASP A 28 4.38 2.65 22.35
C ASP A 28 4.98 3.97 21.86
N HIS A 29 5.61 3.96 20.68
CA HIS A 29 6.36 5.11 20.20
C HIS A 29 5.99 5.50 18.76
N MET A 30 6.31 6.75 18.41
CA MET A 30 6.27 7.29 17.06
C MET A 30 7.56 8.04 16.75
N PHE A 31 7.92 8.12 15.47
CA PHE A 31 9.01 8.95 14.98
C PHE A 31 8.48 10.27 14.45
N LEU A 32 9.17 11.37 14.72
CA LEU A 32 8.89 12.71 14.19
C LEU A 32 10.17 13.38 13.74
N MET A 33 10.10 14.12 12.63
CA MET A 33 11.17 14.99 12.16
C MET A 33 10.55 16.23 11.51
N ASP A 34 11.07 17.39 11.83
CA ASP A 34 10.53 18.67 11.40
C ASP A 34 11.33 19.22 10.21
N TYR A 35 10.68 19.94 9.32
CA TYR A 35 11.29 20.65 8.21
C TYR A 35 10.92 22.12 8.27
N THR A 36 11.93 22.98 8.06
CA THR A 36 11.73 24.38 7.71
C THR A 36 12.67 24.73 6.56
N GLU A 37 12.25 25.65 5.69
CA GLU A 37 13.05 26.06 4.55
C GLU A 37 14.46 26.54 4.94
N GLN A 38 14.58 27.21 6.10
CA GLN A 38 15.85 27.76 6.59
C GLN A 38 16.80 26.69 7.13
N LYS A 39 16.28 25.61 7.75
CA LYS A 39 17.08 24.61 8.46
C LYS A 39 17.15 23.26 7.71
N GLY A 40 16.29 23.06 6.70
CA GLY A 40 16.06 21.74 6.16
C GLY A 40 15.44 20.80 7.19
N TRP A 41 15.65 19.50 7.05
CA TRP A 41 15.20 18.50 8.00
C TRP A 41 16.02 18.56 9.29
N HIS A 42 15.34 18.61 10.43
CA HIS A 42 15.96 18.72 11.76
C HIS A 42 15.08 18.10 12.85
N ASN A 43 15.58 18.05 14.08
CA ASN A 43 14.85 17.60 15.26
C ASN A 43 14.26 16.18 15.13
N ALA A 44 15.04 15.26 14.55
CA ALA A 44 14.65 13.86 14.46
C ALA A 44 14.53 13.23 15.85
N ARG A 45 13.39 12.63 16.16
CA ARG A 45 13.09 12.12 17.50
C ARG A 45 12.15 10.93 17.48
N ILE A 46 12.37 9.99 18.40
CA ILE A 46 11.41 8.96 18.77
C ILE A 46 10.80 9.36 20.11
N VAL A 47 9.49 9.45 20.17
CA VAL A 47 8.73 9.91 21.35
C VAL A 47 7.56 8.96 21.63
N PRO A 48 6.95 8.99 22.83
CA PRO A 48 5.75 8.21 23.09
C PRO A 48 4.65 8.53 22.06
N PHE A 49 3.93 7.48 21.60
CA PHE A 49 2.79 7.64 20.71
C PHE A 49 1.69 8.48 21.40
N GLY A 50 1.20 9.49 20.68
CA GLY A 50 0.16 10.38 21.21
C GLY A 50 -0.31 11.40 20.17
N PRO A 51 -1.17 12.34 20.56
CA PRO A 51 -1.64 13.41 19.70
C PRO A 51 -0.51 14.27 19.14
N ILE A 52 -0.65 14.67 17.89
CA ILE A 52 0.23 15.65 17.23
C ILE A 52 -0.46 17.01 17.31
N SER A 53 0.22 18.00 17.90
CA SER A 53 -0.29 19.38 17.92
C SER A 53 -0.01 20.05 16.57
N ILE A 54 -1.04 20.59 15.94
CA ILE A 54 -0.96 21.26 14.65
C ILE A 54 -1.81 22.55 14.68
N SER A 55 -1.35 23.61 14.00
CA SER A 55 -2.14 24.83 13.84
C SER A 55 -3.45 24.52 13.09
N PRO A 56 -4.60 25.07 13.50
CA PRO A 56 -5.82 24.94 12.71
C PRO A 56 -5.72 25.59 11.33
N ALA A 57 -4.75 26.49 11.11
CA ALA A 57 -4.45 27.07 9.80
C ALA A 57 -3.43 26.25 8.98
N ALA A 58 -2.96 25.10 9.46
CA ALA A 58 -2.01 24.29 8.73
C ALA A 58 -2.57 23.87 7.37
N SER A 59 -1.80 24.09 6.31
CA SER A 59 -2.25 23.91 4.93
C SER A 59 -2.72 22.47 4.61
N VAL A 60 -2.19 21.47 5.31
CA VAL A 60 -2.65 20.08 5.16
C VAL A 60 -4.13 19.91 5.50
N LEU A 61 -4.66 20.64 6.47
CA LEU A 61 -6.06 20.56 6.91
C LEU A 61 -7.04 21.15 5.88
N HIS A 62 -6.55 22.02 4.99
CA HIS A 62 -7.38 22.74 4.01
C HIS A 62 -7.16 22.23 2.59
N TYR A 63 -5.94 21.83 2.24
CA TYR A 63 -5.54 21.51 0.87
C TYR A 63 -5.06 20.08 0.68
N GLY A 64 -5.04 19.28 1.75
CA GLY A 64 -4.63 17.88 1.69
C GLY A 64 -3.18 17.69 1.22
N THR A 65 -2.29 18.64 1.56
CA THR A 65 -0.89 18.61 1.16
C THR A 65 -0.14 17.61 2.04
N GLU A 66 -0.31 16.32 1.73
CA GLU A 66 0.29 15.22 2.47
C GLU A 66 0.54 14.01 1.55
N VAL A 67 1.51 13.19 1.92
CA VAL A 67 1.83 11.91 1.30
C VAL A 67 2.08 10.87 2.38
N PHE A 68 1.86 9.61 2.05
CA PHE A 68 2.08 8.54 3.00
C PHE A 68 2.65 7.28 2.34
N GLU A 69 3.13 6.38 3.16
CA GLU A 69 3.58 5.07 2.76
C GLU A 69 2.96 3.97 3.61
N GLY A 70 3.12 2.74 3.15
CA GLY A 70 2.71 1.57 3.89
C GLY A 70 3.63 0.40 3.58
N LEU A 71 4.31 -0.09 4.60
CA LEU A 71 5.14 -1.28 4.54
C LEU A 71 4.96 -2.09 5.83
N LYS A 72 5.61 -3.24 5.92
CA LYS A 72 5.44 -4.15 7.05
C LYS A 72 6.81 -4.64 7.56
N ALA A 73 6.88 -4.85 8.88
CA ALA A 73 7.92 -5.63 9.51
C ALA A 73 7.37 -7.01 9.90
N TYR A 74 8.19 -8.02 9.72
CA TYR A 74 7.84 -9.41 9.93
C TYR A 74 8.81 -10.06 10.91
N ARG A 75 8.28 -10.88 11.84
CA ARG A 75 9.11 -11.69 12.72
C ARG A 75 9.39 -13.01 12.04
N ARG A 76 10.67 -13.29 11.83
CA ARG A 76 11.15 -14.53 11.24
C ARG A 76 11.08 -15.69 12.23
N PRO A 77 11.16 -16.96 11.77
CA PRO A 77 11.20 -18.13 12.64
C PRO A 77 12.40 -18.14 13.63
N ASP A 78 13.53 -17.51 13.25
CA ASP A 78 14.72 -17.35 14.10
C ASP A 78 14.61 -16.20 15.12
N GLY A 79 13.46 -15.51 15.15
CA GLY A 79 13.20 -14.40 16.06
C GLY A 79 13.66 -13.03 15.55
N ALA A 80 14.45 -12.95 14.48
CA ALA A 80 14.85 -11.69 13.88
C ALA A 80 13.63 -10.94 13.27
N VAL A 81 13.73 -9.63 13.22
CA VAL A 81 12.73 -8.77 12.55
C VAL A 81 13.29 -8.31 11.23
N GLN A 82 12.51 -8.45 10.17
CA GLN A 82 12.92 -8.01 8.84
C GLN A 82 11.86 -7.14 8.15
N LEU A 83 12.32 -6.29 7.24
CA LEU A 83 11.53 -5.45 6.35
C LEU A 83 11.61 -6.00 4.92
N PHE A 84 10.57 -5.73 4.13
CA PHE A 84 10.49 -6.12 2.72
C PHE A 84 10.58 -4.89 1.82
N ARG A 85 11.66 -4.74 1.04
CA ARG A 85 11.95 -3.66 0.08
C ARG A 85 11.74 -2.23 0.65
N PRO A 86 12.15 -1.93 1.88
CA PRO A 86 11.84 -0.63 2.52
C PRO A 86 12.43 0.56 1.76
N TRP A 87 13.55 0.40 1.06
CA TRP A 87 14.15 1.43 0.21
C TRP A 87 13.22 1.87 -0.94
N GLU A 88 12.45 0.94 -1.51
CA GLU A 88 11.47 1.25 -2.56
C GLU A 88 10.33 2.13 -2.01
N ASN A 89 9.94 1.91 -0.75
CA ASN A 89 8.93 2.74 -0.08
C ASN A 89 9.47 4.16 0.15
N VAL A 90 10.70 4.31 0.65
CA VAL A 90 11.29 5.64 0.85
C VAL A 90 11.46 6.38 -0.48
N ALA A 91 11.96 5.70 -1.51
CA ALA A 91 12.08 6.28 -2.85
C ALA A 91 10.71 6.69 -3.43
N ARG A 92 9.64 5.90 -3.19
CA ARG A 92 8.29 6.23 -3.65
C ARG A 92 7.67 7.37 -2.83
N LEU A 93 7.93 7.45 -1.53
CA LEU A 93 7.56 8.61 -0.71
C LEU A 93 8.11 9.90 -1.33
N ASN A 94 9.40 9.90 -1.70
CA ASN A 94 10.04 11.05 -2.34
C ASN A 94 9.41 11.41 -3.70
N ARG A 95 9.08 10.42 -4.53
CA ARG A 95 8.33 10.68 -5.79
C ARG A 95 6.96 11.29 -5.53
N SER A 96 6.28 10.85 -4.47
CA SER A 96 5.01 11.45 -4.06
C SER A 96 5.20 12.88 -3.53
N CYS A 97 6.28 13.15 -2.80
CA CYS A 97 6.66 14.50 -2.37
C CYS A 97 6.90 15.42 -3.58
N ASP A 98 7.68 14.98 -4.57
CA ASP A 98 7.92 15.74 -5.80
C ASP A 98 6.61 16.14 -6.49
N ARG A 99 5.65 15.20 -6.55
CA ARG A 99 4.35 15.47 -7.22
C ARG A 99 3.51 16.52 -6.48
N LEU A 100 3.60 16.59 -5.14
CA LEU A 100 2.81 17.51 -4.32
C LEU A 100 3.60 18.76 -3.88
N GLY A 101 4.85 18.92 -4.30
CA GLY A 101 5.69 20.05 -3.89
C GLY A 101 6.10 20.00 -2.42
N LEU A 102 6.17 18.80 -1.83
CA LEU A 102 6.64 18.58 -0.47
C LEU A 102 8.17 18.37 -0.46
N PRO A 103 8.87 18.71 0.64
CA PRO A 103 10.31 18.50 0.74
C PRO A 103 10.66 17.01 0.74
N ARG A 104 11.67 16.63 -0.06
CA ARG A 104 12.21 15.25 -0.08
C ARG A 104 12.95 14.95 1.20
N ILE A 105 12.93 13.69 1.61
CA ILE A 105 13.75 13.16 2.70
C ILE A 105 14.97 12.48 2.10
N ASP A 106 16.14 12.61 2.73
CA ASP A 106 17.28 11.75 2.39
C ASP A 106 16.89 10.28 2.56
N GLU A 107 17.16 9.46 1.54
CA GLU A 107 16.68 8.07 1.52
C GLU A 107 17.34 7.22 2.63
N SER A 108 18.59 7.49 2.99
CA SER A 108 19.28 6.81 4.07
C SER A 108 18.71 7.21 5.43
N ASP A 109 18.35 8.48 5.62
CA ASP A 109 17.71 8.98 6.84
C ASP A 109 16.29 8.43 6.99
N GLY A 110 15.51 8.38 5.90
CA GLY A 110 14.19 7.75 5.90
C GLY A 110 14.22 6.26 6.28
N LEU A 111 15.18 5.53 5.72
CA LEU A 111 15.38 4.11 6.04
C LEU A 111 15.85 3.94 7.49
N GLN A 112 16.75 4.80 7.98
CA GLN A 112 17.21 4.80 9.36
C GLN A 112 16.04 5.04 10.33
N ALA A 113 15.19 6.04 10.06
CA ALA A 113 14.03 6.34 10.88
C ALA A 113 13.09 5.14 11.04
N ILE A 114 12.78 4.46 9.92
CA ILE A 114 11.96 3.24 9.93
C ILE A 114 12.60 2.15 10.80
N ARG A 115 13.89 1.87 10.58
CA ARG A 115 14.60 0.80 11.30
C ARG A 115 14.70 1.09 12.80
N GLU A 116 15.06 2.31 13.19
CA GLU A 116 15.21 2.67 14.61
C GLU A 116 13.87 2.63 15.35
N LEU A 117 12.78 3.08 14.72
CA LEU A 117 11.46 2.99 15.35
C LEU A 117 11.01 1.54 15.49
N VAL A 118 11.17 0.70 14.46
CA VAL A 118 10.83 -0.73 14.53
C VAL A 118 11.70 -1.46 15.57
N ARG A 119 12.99 -1.12 15.67
CA ARG A 119 13.88 -1.66 16.68
C ARG A 119 13.44 -1.26 18.09
N THR A 120 13.05 -0.01 18.29
CA THR A 120 12.56 0.51 19.58
C THR A 120 11.33 -0.25 20.05
N ASP A 121 10.39 -0.52 19.16
CA ASP A 121 9.13 -1.21 19.45
C ASP A 121 9.13 -2.67 18.97
N ALA A 122 10.29 -3.33 18.91
CA ALA A 122 10.40 -4.69 18.38
C ALA A 122 9.50 -5.71 19.12
N ALA A 123 9.18 -5.48 20.40
CA ALA A 123 8.26 -6.32 21.16
C ALA A 123 6.83 -6.32 20.60
N TRP A 124 6.47 -5.30 19.81
CA TRP A 124 5.17 -5.18 19.17
C TRP A 124 5.08 -5.89 17.80
N VAL A 125 6.18 -6.47 17.30
CA VAL A 125 6.16 -7.27 16.07
C VAL A 125 5.58 -8.64 16.38
N PRO A 126 4.36 -8.96 15.92
CA PRO A 126 3.74 -10.25 16.25
C PRO A 126 4.44 -11.41 15.54
N SER A 127 4.33 -12.62 16.12
CA SER A 127 4.97 -13.83 15.58
C SER A 127 3.98 -14.87 15.05
N ALA A 128 2.68 -14.67 15.27
CA ALA A 128 1.68 -15.60 14.75
C ALA A 128 1.63 -15.60 13.21
N PRO A 129 1.37 -16.74 12.56
CA PRO A 129 1.25 -16.80 11.11
C PRO A 129 0.24 -15.78 10.55
N GLY A 130 0.59 -15.12 9.43
CA GLY A 130 -0.25 -14.11 8.80
C GLY A 130 -0.23 -12.73 9.46
N THR A 131 0.39 -12.59 10.64
CA THR A 131 0.48 -11.30 11.35
C THR A 131 1.73 -10.52 10.95
N SER A 132 1.74 -9.21 11.19
CA SER A 132 2.85 -8.32 10.89
C SER A 132 2.77 -7.03 11.70
N LEU A 133 3.84 -6.27 11.76
CA LEU A 133 3.80 -4.88 12.22
C LEU A 133 3.66 -3.96 11.01
N TYR A 134 2.52 -3.30 10.87
CA TYR A 134 2.31 -2.31 9.82
C TYR A 134 3.01 -1.01 10.17
N ILE A 135 3.74 -0.45 9.22
CA ILE A 135 4.51 0.78 9.34
C ILE A 135 3.87 1.83 8.44
N ARG A 136 3.51 2.98 8.99
CA ARG A 136 2.90 4.10 8.31
C ARG A 136 3.78 5.35 8.39
N PRO A 137 4.75 5.50 7.47
CA PRO A 137 5.38 6.80 7.24
C PRO A 137 4.39 7.75 6.57
N PHE A 138 4.39 9.02 6.97
CA PHE A 138 3.62 10.07 6.32
C PHE A 138 4.30 11.41 6.49
N LEU A 139 4.13 12.29 5.51
CA LEU A 139 4.74 13.61 5.47
C LEU A 139 3.67 14.61 5.07
N TYR A 140 3.54 15.68 5.83
CA TYR A 140 2.49 16.67 5.64
C TYR A 140 2.99 18.08 5.89
N SER A 141 2.41 19.06 5.17
CA SER A 141 2.70 20.47 5.37
C SER A 141 2.08 20.99 6.67
N THR A 142 2.88 21.75 7.40
CA THR A 142 2.48 22.41 8.67
C THR A 142 2.41 23.93 8.55
N ASP A 143 2.62 24.48 7.35
CA ASP A 143 2.54 25.94 7.11
C ASP A 143 1.25 26.52 7.67
N PRO A 144 1.32 27.46 8.65
CA PRO A 144 0.15 27.96 9.36
C PRO A 144 -0.52 29.10 8.58
N THR A 145 -0.99 28.82 7.36
CA THR A 145 -1.55 29.84 6.47
C THR A 145 -2.64 29.26 5.56
N LEU A 146 -3.62 30.11 5.20
CA LEU A 146 -4.63 29.82 4.20
C LEU A 146 -4.22 30.30 2.79
N ALA A 147 -3.06 30.91 2.64
CA ALA A 147 -2.53 31.28 1.33
C ALA A 147 -2.01 30.04 0.60
N LEU A 148 -2.28 29.95 -0.72
CA LEU A 148 -1.70 28.91 -1.58
C LEU A 148 -0.29 29.33 -2.01
N HIS A 149 0.70 28.58 -1.55
CA HIS A 149 2.11 28.73 -1.91
C HIS A 149 2.86 27.40 -1.80
N GLY A 150 4.15 27.41 -2.12
CA GLY A 150 5.02 26.26 -1.89
C GLY A 150 5.15 25.92 -0.41
N VAL A 151 5.51 24.71 -0.07
CA VAL A 151 5.64 24.22 1.31
C VAL A 151 6.96 24.73 1.91
N HIS A 152 6.87 25.49 3.00
CA HIS A 152 8.00 26.02 3.76
C HIS A 152 8.21 25.30 5.09
N GLU A 153 7.13 24.71 5.64
CA GLU A 153 7.17 23.94 6.88
C GLU A 153 6.45 22.60 6.71
N ALA A 154 7.07 21.52 7.18
CA ALA A 154 6.49 20.18 7.10
C ALA A 154 6.94 19.31 8.29
N THR A 155 6.20 18.26 8.54
CA THR A 155 6.58 17.20 9.48
C THR A 155 6.57 15.85 8.78
N PHE A 156 7.65 15.09 8.96
CA PHE A 156 7.70 13.67 8.64
C PHE A 156 7.46 12.86 9.90
N ALA A 157 6.51 11.95 9.85
CA ALA A 157 6.11 11.11 10.98
C ALA A 157 6.05 9.64 10.56
N ILE A 158 6.31 8.75 11.52
CA ILE A 158 6.10 7.31 11.35
C ILE A 158 5.37 6.78 12.57
N ILE A 159 4.29 6.04 12.34
CA ILE A 159 3.54 5.31 13.37
C ILE A 159 3.52 3.82 13.03
N LEU A 160 3.40 2.98 14.05
CA LEU A 160 3.41 1.53 13.93
C LEU A 160 2.11 0.93 14.49
N SER A 161 1.59 -0.09 13.81
CA SER A 161 0.37 -0.80 14.21
C SER A 161 0.54 -2.30 14.03
N PRO A 162 0.50 -3.12 15.11
CA PRO A 162 0.45 -4.56 14.96
C PRO A 162 -0.84 -4.95 14.25
N SER A 163 -0.72 -5.80 13.24
CA SER A 163 -1.81 -6.17 12.37
C SER A 163 -2.02 -7.68 12.34
N GLY A 164 -3.26 -8.10 12.43
CA GLY A 164 -3.70 -9.47 12.23
C GLY A 164 -3.57 -9.92 10.77
N SER A 165 -3.99 -11.14 10.50
CA SER A 165 -4.12 -11.62 9.13
C SER A 165 -5.16 -10.78 8.37
N TYR A 166 -4.80 -10.35 7.16
CA TYR A 166 -5.75 -9.63 6.29
C TYR A 166 -6.97 -10.50 5.95
N PHE A 167 -6.75 -11.79 5.81
CA PHE A 167 -7.80 -12.77 5.60
C PHE A 167 -8.00 -13.59 6.89
N SER A 168 -8.95 -13.18 7.73
CA SER A 168 -9.23 -13.86 9.01
C SER A 168 -9.58 -15.36 8.84
N ASP A 169 -10.25 -15.69 7.74
CA ASP A 169 -10.70 -17.04 7.40
C ASP A 169 -9.87 -17.71 6.29
N GLY A 170 -8.64 -17.24 6.07
CA GLY A 170 -7.79 -17.65 4.95
C GLY A 170 -8.08 -16.91 3.65
N LEU A 171 -7.22 -17.11 2.66
CA LEU A 171 -7.34 -16.49 1.34
C LEU A 171 -8.66 -16.90 0.68
N LYS A 172 -9.47 -15.90 0.28
CA LYS A 172 -10.77 -16.13 -0.40
C LYS A 172 -10.89 -15.22 -1.61
N PRO A 173 -11.48 -15.70 -2.72
CA PRO A 173 -11.79 -14.84 -3.86
C PRO A 173 -12.85 -13.81 -3.48
N VAL A 174 -12.71 -12.59 -4.01
CA VAL A 174 -13.64 -11.48 -3.76
C VAL A 174 -14.37 -11.06 -5.03
N PRO A 175 -15.64 -10.61 -4.94
CA PRO A 175 -16.36 -10.02 -6.05
C PRO A 175 -15.94 -8.55 -6.24
N ILE A 176 -15.75 -8.14 -7.49
CA ILE A 176 -15.39 -6.76 -7.89
C ILE A 176 -16.32 -6.28 -8.99
N MET A 177 -16.76 -5.02 -8.91
CA MET A 177 -17.54 -4.37 -9.98
C MET A 177 -16.75 -3.27 -10.66
N VAL A 178 -16.95 -3.10 -11.97
CA VAL A 178 -16.38 -1.97 -12.71
C VAL A 178 -17.09 -0.68 -12.30
N GLU A 179 -16.32 0.35 -11.96
CA GLU A 179 -16.85 1.69 -11.68
C GLU A 179 -16.96 2.47 -13.00
N THR A 180 -18.16 2.97 -13.28
CA THR A 180 -18.48 3.66 -14.54
C THR A 180 -18.80 5.14 -14.39
N GLU A 181 -19.08 5.60 -13.16
CA GLU A 181 -19.44 6.99 -12.86
C GLU A 181 -18.25 7.80 -12.35
N ASP A 182 -17.61 7.29 -11.31
CA ASP A 182 -16.50 7.96 -10.64
C ASP A 182 -15.15 7.59 -11.28
N VAL A 183 -14.16 8.46 -11.11
CA VAL A 183 -12.77 8.19 -11.50
C VAL A 183 -11.86 8.34 -10.29
N ARG A 184 -10.89 7.44 -10.16
CA ARG A 184 -9.91 7.50 -9.08
C ARG A 184 -8.88 8.60 -9.32
N ALA A 185 -8.41 8.71 -10.56
CA ALA A 185 -7.33 9.61 -10.96
C ALA A 185 -7.32 9.82 -12.48
N VAL A 186 -6.58 10.84 -12.91
CA VAL A 186 -6.31 11.10 -14.32
C VAL A 186 -4.83 11.28 -14.56
N ARG A 187 -4.35 11.02 -15.77
CA ARG A 187 -2.97 11.31 -16.17
C ARG A 187 -2.68 12.81 -15.95
N GLY A 188 -1.52 13.12 -15.37
CA GLY A 188 -1.15 14.50 -15.02
C GLY A 188 -1.77 14.99 -13.69
N GLY A 189 -2.66 14.21 -13.08
CA GLY A 189 -3.14 14.40 -11.71
C GLY A 189 -2.20 13.79 -10.67
N THR A 190 -2.73 13.36 -9.54
CA THR A 190 -1.96 12.81 -8.41
C THR A 190 -1.99 11.28 -8.35
N GLY A 191 -2.53 10.58 -9.36
CA GLY A 191 -2.79 9.14 -9.32
C GLY A 191 -1.57 8.26 -9.07
N GLU A 192 -0.40 8.66 -9.54
CA GLU A 192 0.87 7.96 -9.31
C GLU A 192 1.54 8.29 -7.96
N ALA A 193 1.04 9.33 -7.27
CA ALA A 193 1.48 9.69 -5.93
C ALA A 193 0.63 8.99 -4.87
N LYS A 194 1.24 8.68 -3.72
CA LYS A 194 0.53 8.09 -2.60
C LYS A 194 0.11 9.19 -1.62
N CYS A 195 -1.01 9.87 -1.93
CA CYS A 195 -1.55 11.01 -1.19
C CYS A 195 -3.03 10.81 -0.85
N GLY A 196 -3.51 11.41 0.24
CA GLY A 196 -4.84 11.21 0.79
C GLY A 196 -5.98 11.58 -0.14
N GLY A 197 -5.77 12.58 -1.02
CA GLY A 197 -6.79 12.99 -1.99
C GLY A 197 -7.24 11.86 -2.91
N ASN A 198 -6.33 10.96 -3.35
CA ASN A 198 -6.68 9.80 -4.16
C ASN A 198 -7.55 8.79 -3.41
N TYR A 199 -7.37 8.69 -2.09
CA TYR A 199 -8.13 7.77 -1.23
C TYR A 199 -9.49 8.36 -0.87
N ALA A 200 -9.54 9.65 -0.56
CA ALA A 200 -10.80 10.35 -0.30
C ALA A 200 -11.74 10.29 -1.51
N ALA A 201 -11.20 10.46 -2.72
CA ALA A 201 -11.98 10.35 -3.97
C ALA A 201 -12.57 8.94 -4.19
N ALA A 202 -11.97 7.91 -3.62
CA ALA A 202 -12.41 6.52 -3.79
C ALA A 202 -13.54 6.09 -2.83
N ASN A 203 -13.80 6.86 -1.77
CA ASN A 203 -14.74 6.44 -0.71
C ASN A 203 -16.16 6.22 -1.25
N ARG A 204 -16.70 7.18 -2.03
CA ARG A 204 -18.07 7.08 -2.56
C ARG A 204 -18.29 5.82 -3.41
N ALA A 205 -17.36 5.54 -4.31
CA ALA A 205 -17.46 4.35 -5.16
C ALA A 205 -17.31 3.06 -4.34
N GLY A 206 -16.42 3.06 -3.33
CA GLY A 206 -16.25 1.95 -2.40
C GLY A 206 -17.52 1.63 -1.62
N ASP A 207 -18.18 2.64 -1.06
CA ASP A 207 -19.44 2.50 -0.32
C ASP A 207 -20.55 1.94 -1.23
N LYS A 208 -20.72 2.51 -2.44
CA LYS A 208 -21.66 2.00 -3.45
C LYS A 208 -21.39 0.53 -3.82
N ALA A 209 -20.14 0.15 -3.95
CA ALA A 209 -19.79 -1.24 -4.23
C ALA A 209 -20.19 -2.18 -3.08
N MET A 210 -19.89 -1.81 -1.84
CA MET A 210 -20.25 -2.58 -0.65
C MET A 210 -21.78 -2.71 -0.51
N GLU A 211 -22.56 -1.66 -0.75
CA GLU A 211 -24.02 -1.69 -0.75
C GLU A 211 -24.57 -2.67 -1.77
N LYS A 212 -23.90 -2.86 -2.92
CA LYS A 212 -24.25 -3.82 -3.95
C LYS A 212 -23.67 -5.22 -3.73
N GLY A 213 -22.95 -5.45 -2.61
CA GLY A 213 -22.35 -6.74 -2.26
C GLY A 213 -20.99 -7.03 -2.89
N TYR A 214 -20.31 -6.02 -3.45
CA TYR A 214 -18.96 -6.12 -3.98
C TYR A 214 -17.92 -5.66 -2.94
N SER A 215 -16.77 -6.31 -2.95
CA SER A 215 -15.68 -5.97 -2.01
C SER A 215 -14.88 -4.74 -2.44
N GLN A 216 -14.79 -4.48 -3.75
CA GLN A 216 -13.99 -3.42 -4.35
C GLN A 216 -14.58 -2.99 -5.69
N VAL A 217 -14.13 -1.84 -6.19
CA VAL A 217 -14.36 -1.40 -7.57
C VAL A 217 -13.15 -1.67 -8.45
N LEU A 218 -13.37 -1.96 -9.72
CA LEU A 218 -12.35 -1.95 -10.77
C LEU A 218 -12.41 -0.60 -11.46
N TRP A 219 -11.35 0.19 -11.28
CA TRP A 219 -11.25 1.53 -11.84
C TRP A 219 -10.90 1.50 -13.31
N LEU A 220 -11.54 2.38 -14.08
CA LEU A 220 -11.20 2.68 -15.45
C LEU A 220 -10.45 4.01 -15.54
N ASP A 221 -9.72 4.22 -16.65
CA ASP A 221 -9.03 5.47 -16.92
C ASP A 221 -10.00 6.67 -16.92
N GLY A 222 -9.55 7.80 -16.40
CA GLY A 222 -10.41 8.97 -16.18
C GLY A 222 -10.77 9.76 -17.46
N VAL A 223 -10.23 9.41 -18.64
CA VAL A 223 -10.47 10.13 -19.90
C VAL A 223 -11.42 9.37 -20.81
N GLN A 224 -11.10 8.16 -21.18
CA GLN A 224 -11.89 7.33 -22.10
C GLN A 224 -12.86 6.42 -21.37
N ARG A 225 -12.64 6.16 -20.07
CA ARG A 225 -13.39 5.20 -19.26
C ARG A 225 -13.45 3.81 -19.90
N ARG A 226 -12.34 3.43 -20.47
CA ARG A 226 -12.20 2.22 -21.27
C ARG A 226 -11.11 1.28 -20.77
N TYR A 227 -10.01 1.84 -20.26
CA TYR A 227 -8.87 1.04 -19.88
C TYR A 227 -8.85 0.79 -18.39
N VAL A 228 -8.65 -0.46 -18.00
CA VAL A 228 -8.53 -0.88 -16.60
C VAL A 228 -7.27 -0.27 -15.99
N GLU A 229 -7.39 0.24 -14.76
CA GLU A 229 -6.26 0.83 -14.02
C GLU A 229 -5.94 0.09 -12.72
N GLU A 230 -6.84 0.12 -11.74
CA GLU A 230 -6.61 -0.45 -10.41
C GLU A 230 -7.88 -1.13 -9.87
N GLY A 231 -7.72 -2.03 -8.89
CA GLY A 231 -8.82 -2.62 -8.12
C GLY A 231 -8.87 -2.04 -6.71
N GLY A 232 -9.85 -1.18 -6.41
CA GLY A 232 -9.91 -0.45 -5.15
C GLY A 232 -8.64 0.39 -4.92
N GLY A 233 -7.91 0.11 -3.85
CA GLY A 233 -6.61 0.74 -3.53
C GLY A 233 -5.40 -0.14 -3.88
N MET A 234 -5.53 -1.09 -4.81
CA MET A 234 -4.52 -2.08 -5.18
C MET A 234 -4.30 -2.13 -6.70
N ASN A 235 -3.08 -2.49 -7.12
CA ASN A 235 -2.88 -2.85 -8.53
C ASN A 235 -3.58 -4.17 -8.85
N VAL A 236 -3.86 -4.41 -10.14
CA VAL A 236 -4.60 -5.59 -10.57
C VAL A 236 -3.84 -6.33 -11.67
N MET A 237 -4.00 -7.65 -11.72
CA MET A 237 -3.39 -8.55 -12.70
C MET A 237 -4.40 -9.57 -13.17
N PHE A 238 -4.32 -9.97 -14.43
CA PHE A 238 -5.21 -10.91 -15.08
C PHE A 238 -4.40 -11.95 -15.84
N LYS A 239 -4.72 -13.22 -15.67
CA LYS A 239 -4.14 -14.30 -16.50
C LYS A 239 -5.12 -14.58 -17.64
N ILE A 240 -4.73 -14.19 -18.86
CA ILE A 240 -5.54 -14.30 -20.07
C ILE A 240 -4.76 -15.18 -21.07
N ALA A 241 -5.34 -16.29 -21.48
CA ALA A 241 -4.75 -17.22 -22.45
C ALA A 241 -3.28 -17.57 -22.14
N GLY A 242 -2.98 -17.86 -20.87
CA GLY A 242 -1.64 -18.24 -20.39
C GLY A 242 -0.68 -17.07 -20.10
N THR A 243 -1.00 -15.84 -20.50
CA THR A 243 -0.19 -14.63 -20.26
C THR A 243 -0.76 -13.82 -19.11
N VAL A 244 0.10 -13.33 -18.23
CA VAL A 244 -0.32 -12.38 -17.20
C VAL A 244 -0.28 -10.97 -17.75
N VAL A 245 -1.42 -10.29 -17.76
CA VAL A 245 -1.57 -8.90 -18.18
C VAL A 245 -1.79 -8.04 -16.95
N THR A 246 -1.06 -6.93 -16.85
CA THR A 246 -1.29 -5.89 -15.83
C THR A 246 -1.30 -4.52 -16.49
N PRO A 247 -2.20 -3.60 -16.06
CA PRO A 247 -2.22 -2.25 -16.61
C PRO A 247 -0.84 -1.58 -16.55
N MET A 248 -0.42 -0.99 -17.68
CA MET A 248 0.83 -0.23 -17.75
C MET A 248 0.73 1.05 -16.93
N LEU A 249 1.85 1.48 -16.37
CA LEU A 249 1.92 2.72 -15.58
C LEU A 249 1.85 3.93 -16.52
N THR A 250 0.73 4.63 -16.52
CA THR A 250 0.44 5.74 -17.43
C THR A 250 0.55 7.12 -16.78
N GLY A 251 0.87 7.18 -15.47
CA GLY A 251 0.88 8.41 -14.67
C GLY A 251 -0.41 8.63 -13.86
N SER A 252 -1.39 7.73 -13.96
CA SER A 252 -2.61 7.70 -13.14
C SER A 252 -2.64 6.51 -12.17
N ILE A 253 -1.76 5.53 -12.35
CA ILE A 253 -1.68 4.29 -11.58
C ILE A 253 -0.50 4.36 -10.61
N LEU A 254 -0.72 3.97 -9.34
CA LEU A 254 0.35 3.90 -8.37
C LEU A 254 1.35 2.79 -8.74
N PRO A 255 2.68 3.09 -8.84
CA PRO A 255 3.71 2.06 -9.08
C PRO A 255 3.89 1.20 -7.83
N GLY A 256 3.09 0.12 -7.74
CA GLY A 256 3.03 -0.75 -6.57
C GLY A 256 4.29 -1.58 -6.39
N ILE A 257 4.84 -1.63 -5.17
CA ILE A 257 6.02 -2.44 -4.83
C ILE A 257 5.66 -3.93 -4.90
N THR A 258 4.47 -4.30 -4.42
CA THR A 258 3.98 -5.68 -4.55
C THR A 258 3.77 -6.05 -6.02
N ARG A 259 3.21 -5.14 -6.86
CA ARG A 259 3.09 -5.33 -8.30
C ARG A 259 4.45 -5.61 -8.95
N LYS A 260 5.46 -4.79 -8.67
CA LYS A 260 6.84 -4.97 -9.15
C LYS A 260 7.39 -6.34 -8.74
N SER A 261 7.21 -6.72 -7.48
CA SER A 261 7.67 -8.02 -6.96
C SER A 261 6.95 -9.20 -7.62
N CYS A 262 5.64 -9.11 -7.88
CA CYS A 262 4.90 -10.13 -8.63
C CYS A 262 5.43 -10.27 -10.06
N ILE A 263 5.70 -9.18 -10.76
CA ILE A 263 6.25 -9.21 -12.12
C ILE A 263 7.64 -9.88 -12.13
N GLU A 264 8.51 -9.53 -11.19
CA GLU A 264 9.84 -10.13 -11.06
C GLU A 264 9.75 -11.65 -10.78
N LEU A 265 8.86 -12.07 -9.87
CA LEU A 265 8.60 -13.51 -9.60
C LEU A 265 8.07 -14.25 -10.83
N LEU A 266 7.04 -13.73 -11.47
CA LEU A 266 6.44 -14.34 -12.65
C LEU A 266 7.47 -14.55 -13.76
N ARG A 267 8.27 -13.52 -14.04
CA ARG A 267 9.36 -13.60 -15.03
C ARG A 267 10.41 -14.63 -14.64
N SER A 268 10.76 -14.71 -13.35
CA SER A 268 11.72 -15.71 -12.85
C SER A 268 11.21 -17.15 -12.99
N TRP A 269 9.90 -17.34 -13.05
CA TRP A 269 9.26 -18.64 -13.29
C TRP A 269 9.02 -18.95 -14.77
N GLY A 270 9.46 -18.05 -15.68
CA GLY A 270 9.23 -18.19 -17.13
C GLY A 270 7.78 -17.94 -17.56
N ILE A 271 6.97 -17.30 -16.71
CA ILE A 271 5.59 -16.94 -17.04
C ILE A 271 5.60 -15.62 -17.80
N PRO A 272 4.99 -15.54 -19.00
CA PRO A 272 4.94 -14.31 -19.76
C PRO A 272 4.12 -13.24 -19.04
N VAL A 273 4.65 -12.01 -18.97
CA VAL A 273 4.00 -10.86 -18.34
C VAL A 273 4.03 -9.68 -19.30
N GLU A 274 2.86 -9.14 -19.59
CA GLU A 274 2.65 -7.94 -20.38
C GLU A 274 2.17 -6.77 -19.50
N GLU A 275 2.92 -5.67 -19.56
CA GLU A 275 2.53 -4.39 -18.98
C GLU A 275 1.97 -3.52 -20.12
N ARG A 276 0.65 -3.51 -20.29
CA ARG A 276 -0.01 -2.84 -21.42
C ARG A 276 -1.36 -2.25 -21.05
N LEU A 277 -1.94 -1.48 -21.93
CA LEU A 277 -3.35 -1.09 -21.82
C LEU A 277 -4.22 -2.35 -21.99
N LEU A 278 -5.22 -2.49 -21.12
CA LEU A 278 -6.22 -3.55 -21.17
C LEU A 278 -7.59 -2.86 -21.16
N SER A 279 -8.35 -2.98 -22.24
CA SER A 279 -9.70 -2.42 -22.25
C SER A 279 -10.67 -3.28 -21.43
N VAL A 280 -11.69 -2.64 -20.88
CA VAL A 280 -12.76 -3.36 -20.16
C VAL A 280 -13.48 -4.31 -21.12
N ASP A 281 -13.70 -3.93 -22.37
CA ASP A 281 -14.29 -4.79 -23.40
C ASP A 281 -13.48 -6.07 -23.62
N GLU A 282 -12.14 -5.94 -23.79
CA GLU A 282 -11.23 -7.10 -23.92
C GLU A 282 -11.28 -8.00 -22.69
N LEU A 283 -11.27 -7.41 -21.49
CA LEU A 283 -11.32 -8.18 -20.24
C LEU A 283 -12.63 -8.99 -20.13
N PHE A 284 -13.76 -8.36 -20.43
CA PHE A 284 -15.06 -9.03 -20.33
C PHE A 284 -15.30 -10.02 -21.47
N GLU A 285 -14.76 -9.77 -22.65
CA GLU A 285 -14.75 -10.76 -23.73
C GLU A 285 -13.92 -12.00 -23.33
N ALA A 286 -12.74 -11.80 -22.71
CA ALA A 286 -11.94 -12.90 -22.19
C ALA A 286 -12.66 -13.67 -21.07
N ALA A 287 -13.42 -12.98 -20.22
CA ALA A 287 -14.25 -13.65 -19.21
C ALA A 287 -15.38 -14.46 -19.85
N LYS A 288 -16.06 -13.92 -20.85
CA LYS A 288 -17.16 -14.53 -21.56
C LYS A 288 -16.74 -15.77 -22.37
N ASN A 289 -15.63 -15.71 -23.06
CA ASN A 289 -15.14 -16.83 -23.89
C ASN A 289 -14.27 -17.83 -23.11
N GLY A 290 -14.05 -17.60 -21.79
CA GLY A 290 -13.33 -18.51 -20.90
C GLY A 290 -11.80 -18.45 -21.00
N THR A 291 -11.24 -17.44 -21.70
CA THR A 291 -9.77 -17.24 -21.75
C THR A 291 -9.23 -16.46 -20.56
N LEU A 292 -10.07 -15.78 -19.76
CA LEU A 292 -9.70 -15.26 -18.46
C LEU A 292 -9.59 -16.38 -17.44
N GLU A 293 -8.38 -16.83 -17.17
CA GLU A 293 -8.12 -17.98 -16.30
C GLU A 293 -8.10 -17.60 -14.82
N GLU A 294 -7.42 -16.50 -14.47
CA GLU A 294 -7.30 -15.98 -13.10
C GLU A 294 -7.28 -14.45 -13.11
N ALA A 295 -7.72 -13.86 -12.01
CA ALA A 295 -7.58 -12.42 -11.74
C ALA A 295 -7.28 -12.20 -10.25
N TRP A 296 -6.46 -11.21 -9.93
CA TRP A 296 -6.15 -10.86 -8.56
C TRP A 296 -5.68 -9.41 -8.41
N CYS A 297 -5.93 -8.82 -7.25
CA CYS A 297 -5.33 -7.56 -6.82
C CYS A 297 -4.06 -7.81 -6.02
N VAL A 298 -3.14 -6.85 -6.02
CA VAL A 298 -1.88 -6.90 -5.27
C VAL A 298 -1.60 -5.60 -4.53
N GLY A 299 -1.20 -5.72 -3.26
CA GLY A 299 -0.88 -4.56 -2.42
C GLY A 299 -0.26 -4.96 -1.09
N THR A 300 0.27 -4.00 -0.34
CA THR A 300 1.00 -4.28 0.91
C THR A 300 0.12 -4.97 1.97
N ALA A 301 -1.15 -4.59 2.10
CA ALA A 301 -2.02 -5.14 3.14
C ALA A 301 -2.40 -6.60 2.85
N ALA A 302 -2.97 -6.88 1.69
CA ALA A 302 -3.47 -8.19 1.28
C ALA A 302 -2.41 -9.11 0.67
N VAL A 303 -1.28 -8.56 0.22
CA VAL A 303 -0.25 -9.19 -0.61
C VAL A 303 -0.81 -9.59 -1.98
N VAL A 304 -1.63 -10.62 -2.05
CA VAL A 304 -2.41 -11.05 -3.23
C VAL A 304 -3.84 -11.29 -2.78
N SER A 305 -4.81 -10.69 -3.47
CA SER A 305 -6.25 -10.87 -3.23
C SER A 305 -6.91 -11.41 -4.48
N PRO A 306 -7.24 -12.71 -4.56
CA PRO A 306 -7.88 -13.30 -5.73
C PRO A 306 -9.25 -12.67 -6.00
N ILE A 307 -9.58 -12.51 -7.29
CA ILE A 307 -10.90 -12.05 -7.75
C ILE A 307 -11.68 -13.27 -8.22
N GLY A 308 -12.85 -13.49 -7.64
CA GLY A 308 -13.72 -14.61 -7.97
C GLY A 308 -14.90 -14.25 -8.87
N GLU A 309 -15.27 -12.99 -8.91
CA GLU A 309 -16.35 -12.48 -9.78
C GLU A 309 -16.00 -11.08 -10.28
N LEU A 310 -16.25 -10.82 -11.56
CA LEU A 310 -16.22 -9.50 -12.18
C LEU A 310 -17.63 -9.13 -12.64
N ALA A 311 -18.07 -7.90 -12.35
CA ALA A 311 -19.35 -7.37 -12.79
C ALA A 311 -19.22 -6.07 -13.57
N TRP A 312 -19.96 -5.93 -14.67
CA TRP A 312 -20.03 -4.75 -15.52
C TRP A 312 -21.33 -4.71 -16.31
N ASN A 313 -21.99 -3.55 -16.34
CA ASN A 313 -23.24 -3.34 -17.10
C ASN A 313 -24.31 -4.43 -16.83
N ASP A 314 -24.53 -4.74 -15.54
CA ASP A 314 -25.47 -5.78 -15.05
C ASP A 314 -25.09 -7.22 -15.43
N GLU A 315 -23.98 -7.44 -16.13
CA GLU A 315 -23.44 -8.76 -16.41
C GLU A 315 -22.43 -9.17 -15.31
N LYS A 316 -22.41 -10.46 -14.98
CA LYS A 316 -21.52 -11.05 -13.97
C LYS A 316 -20.82 -12.27 -14.54
N TYR A 317 -19.52 -12.33 -14.34
CA TYR A 317 -18.70 -13.45 -14.78
C TYR A 317 -17.88 -14.00 -13.62
N ALA A 318 -18.02 -15.29 -13.36
CA ALA A 318 -17.18 -15.99 -12.40
C ALA A 318 -15.76 -16.18 -13.00
N VAL A 319 -14.75 -15.74 -12.25
CA VAL A 319 -13.35 -16.00 -12.57
C VAL A 319 -12.94 -17.31 -11.89
N ASN A 320 -12.34 -18.23 -12.63
CA ASN A 320 -11.91 -19.52 -12.12
C ASN A 320 -12.99 -20.25 -11.28
N GLN A 321 -14.26 -20.16 -11.69
CA GLN A 321 -15.39 -20.76 -10.96
C GLN A 321 -15.50 -20.28 -9.49
N ASN A 322 -15.14 -19.03 -9.23
CA ASN A 322 -15.06 -18.43 -7.90
C ASN A 322 -14.12 -19.20 -6.94
N ARG A 323 -13.02 -19.72 -7.47
CA ARG A 323 -11.97 -20.42 -6.70
C ARG A 323 -10.66 -19.65 -6.77
N ILE A 324 -9.81 -19.87 -5.77
CA ILE A 324 -8.44 -19.35 -5.81
C ILE A 324 -7.70 -19.99 -6.98
N GLY A 325 -7.07 -19.20 -7.83
CA GLY A 325 -6.26 -19.68 -8.93
C GLY A 325 -4.90 -20.25 -8.46
N ALA A 326 -4.39 -21.22 -9.17
CA ALA A 326 -3.12 -21.85 -8.83
C ALA A 326 -1.94 -20.86 -8.88
N LEU A 327 -1.98 -19.90 -9.82
CA LEU A 327 -0.93 -18.90 -9.96
C LEU A 327 -1.02 -17.83 -8.88
N SER A 328 -2.21 -17.32 -8.57
CA SER A 328 -2.43 -16.35 -7.50
C SER A 328 -2.05 -16.94 -6.13
N GLN A 329 -2.37 -18.23 -5.87
CA GLN A 329 -1.92 -18.94 -4.67
C GLN A 329 -0.39 -19.06 -4.63
N LYS A 330 0.24 -19.47 -5.74
CA LYS A 330 1.71 -19.60 -5.84
C LYS A 330 2.42 -18.27 -5.57
N LEU A 331 1.89 -17.16 -6.11
CA LEU A 331 2.40 -15.79 -5.85
C LEU A 331 2.27 -15.42 -4.37
N TYR A 332 1.09 -15.65 -3.79
CA TYR A 332 0.85 -15.40 -2.36
C TYR A 332 1.85 -16.16 -1.48
N ASP A 333 2.00 -17.47 -1.70
CA ASP A 333 2.89 -18.31 -0.91
C ASP A 333 4.37 -17.95 -1.09
N ALA A 334 4.79 -17.53 -2.28
CA ALA A 334 6.16 -17.12 -2.54
C ALA A 334 6.48 -15.79 -1.86
N LEU A 335 5.62 -14.77 -2.04
CA LEU A 335 5.81 -13.45 -1.45
C LEU A 335 5.76 -13.50 0.07
N THR A 336 4.73 -14.15 0.64
CA THR A 336 4.60 -14.28 2.08
C THR A 336 5.75 -15.09 2.67
N GLY A 337 6.16 -16.17 2.00
CA GLY A 337 7.32 -16.97 2.42
C GLY A 337 8.62 -16.17 2.51
N ILE A 338 8.89 -15.29 1.54
CA ILE A 338 10.04 -14.37 1.57
C ILE A 338 9.85 -13.34 2.69
N GLN A 339 8.66 -12.72 2.79
CA GLN A 339 8.35 -11.69 3.77
C GLN A 339 8.49 -12.18 5.22
N TRP A 340 8.04 -13.39 5.55
CA TRP A 340 8.20 -14.00 6.88
C TRP A 340 9.52 -14.74 7.05
N GLY A 341 10.38 -14.80 6.03
CA GLY A 341 11.67 -15.51 6.10
C GLY A 341 11.53 -17.03 6.23
N THR A 342 10.41 -17.61 5.81
CA THR A 342 10.17 -19.06 5.74
C THR A 342 10.63 -19.66 4.42
N ARG A 343 10.95 -18.82 3.42
CA ARG A 343 11.55 -19.18 2.13
C ARG A 343 12.79 -18.31 1.88
N PRO A 344 13.76 -18.79 1.11
CA PRO A 344 14.90 -17.99 0.69
C PRO A 344 14.46 -16.73 -0.06
N ASP A 345 15.24 -15.67 0.05
CA ASP A 345 15.11 -14.43 -0.72
C ASP A 345 16.19 -14.37 -1.81
N PRO A 346 15.92 -14.90 -3.02
CA PRO A 346 16.91 -14.93 -4.10
C PRO A 346 17.12 -13.56 -4.77
N PHE A 347 16.29 -12.57 -4.42
CA PHE A 347 16.31 -11.26 -5.04
C PHE A 347 16.94 -10.17 -4.15
N GLY A 348 17.24 -10.48 -2.89
CA GLY A 348 17.73 -9.48 -1.93
C GLY A 348 16.68 -8.43 -1.56
N TRP A 349 15.40 -8.80 -1.48
CA TRP A 349 14.31 -7.88 -1.15
C TRP A 349 14.14 -7.60 0.34
N THR A 350 14.77 -8.40 1.17
CA THR A 350 14.61 -8.28 2.62
C THR A 350 15.85 -7.66 3.28
N CYS A 351 15.63 -6.94 4.37
CA CYS A 351 16.70 -6.50 5.25
C CYS A 351 16.31 -6.67 6.72
N VAL A 352 17.25 -7.13 7.54
CA VAL A 352 17.07 -7.25 8.99
C VAL A 352 17.17 -5.87 9.64
N VAL A 353 16.33 -5.63 10.66
CA VAL A 353 16.26 -4.39 11.45
C VAL A 353 17.39 -4.31 12.49
#